data_01e0bf49820659078af8b5454d541b9c
#
_entry.id   01e0bf49820659078af8b5454d541b9c
#
_cell.length_a   1.000
_cell.length_b   1.000
_cell.length_c   1.000
_cell.angle_alpha   90.00
_cell.angle_beta   90.00
_cell.angle_gamma   90.00
#
_symmetry.space_group_name_H-M   'P 1'
#
loop_
_entity.id
_entity.type
_entity.pdbx_description
1 polymer ?
#
loop_
_entity_poly.entity_id
_entity_poly.type
_entity_poly.pdbx_seq_one_letter_code
_entity_poly.pdbx_strand_id
1 'polypeptide(L)'
;MLKKFLFLVLTVFVLNAVTGAEAESKNSSEIKKYHSGVYINRINSFDVKAGVAEIDIWYWCVTDKAEASLQTLDLSNGKLEAIGEPVKQKYGNRYYVSRRYLAQVQCLIDISRFPFDKQQIVLAFEDGEFTSDQMVFSPDIRNSGIDPAFKMGEWDIAKISYKTGSHNYPTSFGYLDIPSGQGSDYSQMLVVIDLNRKGTVWQKLFKYFWAVFISLIVGLFSLFIRVCDLDGRFGMVVGSLFANVGCSFILVEKLPESPGLSLAEHISYFSLGFIMLFIVESIISLALYNRDRQALSRKLDIGTFVAGIFGYALMWVILWVILF
;
A
#
# COMPACT_ATOMS: atom_id res chain seq x y z
N MET A 1 42.05 55.08 47.57
CA MET A 1 41.98 53.70 48.12
C MET A 1 40.60 53.07 47.93
N LEU A 2 39.52 53.77 48.04
CA LEU A 2 38.15 53.25 47.97
C LEU A 2 37.78 52.66 46.61
N LYS A 3 38.25 53.23 45.50
CA LYS A 3 37.95 52.71 44.09
C LYS A 3 38.64 51.37 43.83
N LYS A 4 39.78 51.08 44.35
CA LYS A 4 40.49 49.80 44.21
C LYS A 4 39.85 48.66 45.05
N PHE A 5 39.26 49.03 46.16
CA PHE A 5 38.53 48.04 46.99
C PHE A 5 37.20 47.64 46.39
N LEU A 6 36.51 48.60 45.78
CA LEU A 6 35.23 48.31 45.13
C LEU A 6 35.44 47.43 43.89
N PHE A 7 36.54 47.58 43.13
CA PHE A 7 36.88 46.74 41.98
C PHE A 7 37.27 45.32 42.37
N LEU A 8 37.91 45.14 43.51
CA LEU A 8 38.29 43.83 44.06
C LEU A 8 37.08 43.06 44.55
N VAL A 9 36.10 43.73 45.18
CA VAL A 9 34.85 43.09 45.64
C VAL A 9 33.95 42.70 44.47
N LEU A 10 33.92 43.51 43.37
CA LEU A 10 33.13 43.19 42.17
C LEU A 10 33.72 42.01 41.38
N THR A 11 35.09 41.89 41.36
CA THR A 11 35.73 40.76 40.67
C THR A 11 35.56 39.46 41.44
N VAL A 12 35.53 39.46 42.77
CA VAL A 12 35.26 38.26 43.55
C VAL A 12 33.79 37.82 43.46
N PHE A 13 32.84 38.77 43.31
CA PHE A 13 31.42 38.42 43.08
C PHE A 13 31.14 37.87 41.67
N VAL A 14 31.88 38.35 40.64
CA VAL A 14 31.74 37.81 39.29
C VAL A 14 32.42 36.45 39.14
N LEU A 15 33.51 36.17 39.88
CA LEU A 15 34.14 34.84 39.88
C LEU A 15 33.30 33.76 40.59
N ASN A 16 32.53 34.13 41.63
CA ASN A 16 31.64 33.19 42.30
C ASN A 16 30.33 32.96 41.57
N ALA A 17 29.91 33.85 40.63
CA ALA A 17 28.75 33.64 39.80
C ALA A 17 29.03 32.72 38.58
N VAL A 18 30.33 32.51 38.23
CA VAL A 18 30.73 31.65 37.11
C VAL A 18 31.02 30.21 37.56
N THR A 19 31.22 29.97 38.87
CA THR A 19 31.48 28.61 39.40
C THR A 19 30.21 27.89 39.90
N GLY A 20 29.02 28.51 39.75
CA GLY A 20 27.74 27.94 40.18
C GLY A 20 26.86 27.37 39.02
N ALA A 21 27.34 27.38 37.79
CA ALA A 21 26.75 26.58 36.71
C ALA A 21 27.38 25.18 36.80
N GLU A 22 26.99 24.39 37.79
CA GLU A 22 27.07 22.94 37.67
C GLU A 22 26.27 22.61 36.38
N ALA A 23 27.02 22.29 35.33
CA ALA A 23 26.45 21.57 34.22
C ALA A 23 25.78 20.33 34.82
N GLU A 24 24.47 20.29 34.91
CA GLU A 24 23.74 19.03 35.03
C GLU A 24 24.37 18.10 34.01
N SER A 25 25.21 17.22 34.47
CA SER A 25 25.67 16.07 33.73
C SER A 25 24.39 15.34 33.36
N LYS A 26 23.91 15.57 32.14
CA LYS A 26 22.89 14.78 31.51
C LYS A 26 23.44 13.36 31.63
N ASN A 27 22.94 12.65 32.62
CA ASN A 27 23.26 11.26 32.87
C ASN A 27 22.96 10.58 31.51
N SER A 28 23.99 10.29 30.75
CA SER A 28 23.83 9.56 29.48
C SER A 28 23.39 8.16 29.90
N SER A 29 22.08 8.02 30.12
CA SER A 29 21.48 6.72 30.32
C SER A 29 21.83 5.91 29.05
N GLU A 30 22.59 4.85 29.26
CA GLU A 30 22.98 3.95 28.17
C GLU A 30 21.72 3.53 27.40
N ILE A 31 21.67 3.89 26.12
CA ILE A 31 20.52 3.59 25.25
C ILE A 31 20.22 2.10 25.29
N LYS A 32 18.99 1.74 25.68
CA LYS A 32 18.55 0.34 25.74
C LYS A 32 18.48 -0.21 24.31
N LYS A 33 19.17 -1.30 24.05
CA LYS A 33 19.08 -2.00 22.76
C LYS A 33 18.14 -3.20 22.88
N TYR A 34 17.06 -3.19 22.11
CA TYR A 34 16.13 -4.30 22.00
C TYR A 34 16.43 -5.10 20.74
N HIS A 35 17.09 -6.23 20.92
CA HIS A 35 17.33 -7.15 19.81
C HIS A 35 16.07 -7.97 19.58
N SER A 36 15.27 -7.54 18.61
CA SER A 36 13.90 -8.02 18.40
C SER A 36 13.74 -8.76 17.09
N GLY A 37 12.94 -9.82 17.10
CA GLY A 37 12.62 -10.57 15.90
C GLY A 37 11.15 -10.94 15.79
N VAL A 38 10.74 -11.28 14.57
CA VAL A 38 9.37 -11.65 14.24
C VAL A 38 9.37 -12.91 13.40
N TYR A 39 8.58 -13.90 13.81
CA TYR A 39 8.26 -15.07 13.00
C TYR A 39 6.77 -15.04 12.63
N ILE A 40 6.50 -15.01 11.34
CA ILE A 40 5.14 -14.96 10.79
C ILE A 40 4.63 -16.39 10.66
N ASN A 41 3.63 -16.77 11.46
CA ASN A 41 2.98 -18.06 11.35
C ASN A 41 2.12 -18.13 10.08
N ARG A 42 1.34 -17.07 9.85
CA ARG A 42 0.45 -16.95 8.69
C ARG A 42 -0.11 -15.54 8.56
N ILE A 43 -0.53 -15.19 7.35
CA ILE A 43 -1.36 -14.02 7.07
C ILE A 43 -2.80 -14.53 6.96
N ASN A 44 -3.64 -14.23 7.94
CA ASN A 44 -5.02 -14.71 8.03
C ASN A 44 -5.89 -14.12 6.93
N SER A 45 -5.73 -12.80 6.70
CA SER A 45 -6.44 -12.07 5.65
C SER A 45 -5.59 -10.91 5.12
N PHE A 46 -5.81 -10.56 3.86
CA PHE A 46 -5.32 -9.34 3.25
C PHE A 46 -6.43 -8.79 2.36
N ASP A 47 -7.16 -7.83 2.88
CA ASP A 47 -8.24 -7.15 2.18
C ASP A 47 -7.70 -5.90 1.49
N VAL A 48 -7.56 -5.98 0.17
CA VAL A 48 -7.07 -4.88 -0.66
C VAL A 48 -8.06 -3.72 -0.67
N LYS A 49 -9.36 -3.99 -0.62
CA LYS A 49 -10.39 -2.96 -0.64
C LYS A 49 -10.44 -2.16 0.66
N ALA A 50 -10.35 -2.84 1.79
CA ALA A 50 -10.29 -2.21 3.10
C ALA A 50 -8.91 -1.64 3.44
N GLY A 51 -7.87 -2.06 2.72
CA GLY A 51 -6.48 -1.70 3.02
C GLY A 51 -6.01 -2.29 4.36
N VAL A 52 -6.46 -3.50 4.73
CA VAL A 52 -6.17 -4.11 6.02
C VAL A 52 -5.57 -5.50 5.85
N ALA A 53 -4.54 -5.81 6.62
CA ALA A 53 -4.01 -7.16 6.74
C ALA A 53 -4.09 -7.63 8.19
N GLU A 54 -4.44 -8.91 8.39
CA GLU A 54 -4.43 -9.60 9.68
C GLU A 54 -3.38 -10.70 9.66
N ILE A 55 -2.44 -10.66 10.61
CA ILE A 55 -1.25 -11.50 10.60
C ILE A 55 -1.03 -12.11 11.98
N ASP A 56 -0.83 -13.41 12.03
CA ASP A 56 -0.48 -14.16 13.22
C ASP A 56 1.04 -14.29 13.32
N ILE A 57 1.62 -13.73 14.37
CA ILE A 57 3.06 -13.62 14.55
C ILE A 57 3.51 -14.09 15.93
N TRP A 58 4.74 -14.60 16.01
CA TRP A 58 5.55 -14.59 17.21
C TRP A 58 6.49 -13.40 17.19
N TYR A 59 6.51 -12.66 18.27
CA TYR A 59 7.47 -11.60 18.50
C TYR A 59 8.34 -11.96 19.69
N TRP A 60 9.64 -11.70 19.60
CA TRP A 60 10.57 -11.82 20.73
C TRP A 60 11.50 -10.62 20.81
N CYS A 61 11.99 -10.42 22.04
CA CYS A 61 12.98 -9.41 22.33
C CYS A 61 14.03 -9.99 23.26
N VAL A 62 15.30 -9.68 23.00
CA VAL A 62 16.44 -9.95 23.87
C VAL A 62 17.03 -8.62 24.31
N THR A 63 17.22 -8.44 25.63
CA THR A 63 17.77 -7.23 26.21
C THR A 63 18.64 -7.57 27.43
N ASP A 64 19.54 -6.66 27.80
CA ASP A 64 20.41 -6.80 28.98
C ASP A 64 19.72 -6.33 30.27
N LYS A 65 18.50 -5.79 30.21
CA LYS A 65 17.74 -5.26 31.37
C LYS A 65 16.52 -6.12 31.68
N ALA A 66 16.27 -6.40 32.96
CA ALA A 66 15.18 -7.23 33.45
C ALA A 66 13.76 -6.75 33.06
N GLU A 67 13.63 -5.51 32.67
CA GLU A 67 12.38 -4.79 32.43
C GLU A 67 11.97 -4.75 30.94
N ALA A 68 12.48 -5.66 30.10
CA ALA A 68 11.93 -5.76 28.74
C ALA A 68 10.45 -6.11 28.83
N SER A 69 9.64 -5.08 28.85
CA SER A 69 8.20 -5.21 28.92
C SER A 69 7.66 -5.30 27.49
N LEU A 70 7.08 -6.44 27.13
CA LEU A 70 6.24 -6.49 25.94
C LEU A 70 4.87 -5.82 26.15
N GLN A 71 4.65 -5.22 27.32
CA GLN A 71 3.38 -4.56 27.66
C GLN A 71 3.21 -3.24 26.93
N THR A 72 4.32 -2.56 26.59
CA THR A 72 4.34 -1.29 25.87
C THR A 72 4.60 -1.44 24.37
N LEU A 73 4.81 -2.68 23.89
CA LEU A 73 4.97 -2.97 22.48
C LEU A 73 3.65 -2.71 21.73
N ASP A 74 3.71 -1.89 20.70
CA ASP A 74 2.55 -1.55 19.88
C ASP A 74 2.92 -1.49 18.40
N LEU A 75 1.92 -1.29 17.54
CA LEU A 75 2.05 -1.03 16.11
C LEU A 75 1.60 0.39 15.80
N SER A 76 2.49 1.23 15.31
CA SER A 76 2.14 2.62 14.95
C SER A 76 1.14 2.72 13.80
N ASN A 77 1.01 1.67 12.98
CA ASN A 77 0.09 1.61 11.85
C ASN A 77 -1.01 0.54 12.02
N GLY A 78 -1.34 0.15 13.24
CA GLY A 78 -2.33 -0.90 13.44
C GLY A 78 -2.69 -1.20 14.86
N LYS A 79 -3.05 -2.45 15.13
CA LYS A 79 -3.35 -2.98 16.46
C LYS A 79 -2.60 -4.28 16.69
N LEU A 80 -2.16 -4.49 17.92
CA LEU A 80 -1.45 -5.69 18.34
C LEU A 80 -2.23 -6.36 19.48
N GLU A 81 -2.88 -7.47 19.17
CA GLU A 81 -3.61 -8.26 20.16
C GLU A 81 -2.75 -9.43 20.67
N ALA A 82 -2.51 -9.47 21.96
CA ALA A 82 -1.68 -10.48 22.57
C ALA A 82 -2.44 -11.79 22.77
N ILE A 83 -1.81 -12.91 22.38
CA ILE A 83 -2.36 -14.26 22.51
C ILE A 83 -1.55 -15.03 23.56
N GLY A 84 -2.22 -15.47 24.63
CA GLY A 84 -1.58 -16.22 25.71
C GLY A 84 -0.62 -15.39 26.58
N GLU A 85 0.07 -16.07 27.47
CA GLU A 85 1.03 -15.45 28.38
C GLU A 85 2.42 -15.34 27.73
N PRO A 86 3.21 -14.29 28.08
CA PRO A 86 4.57 -14.16 27.57
C PRO A 86 5.49 -15.20 28.18
N VAL A 87 6.34 -15.78 27.36
CA VAL A 87 7.45 -16.65 27.80
C VAL A 87 8.62 -15.75 28.17
N LYS A 88 9.08 -15.86 29.42
CA LYS A 88 10.22 -15.09 29.96
C LYS A 88 11.33 -16.03 30.39
N GLN A 89 12.55 -15.80 29.90
CA GLN A 89 13.72 -16.61 30.26
C GLN A 89 14.94 -15.71 30.48
N LYS A 90 15.79 -16.12 31.43
CA LYS A 90 17.04 -15.42 31.72
C LYS A 90 18.23 -16.29 31.31
N TYR A 91 19.11 -15.74 30.48
CA TYR A 91 20.34 -16.37 30.04
C TYR A 91 21.55 -15.52 30.43
N GLY A 92 22.14 -15.84 31.58
CA GLY A 92 23.22 -15.02 32.18
C GLY A 92 22.72 -13.59 32.48
N ASN A 93 23.29 -12.59 31.81
CA ASN A 93 22.89 -11.17 31.93
C ASN A 93 21.81 -10.76 30.93
N ARG A 94 21.35 -11.66 30.05
CA ARG A 94 20.36 -11.33 29.04
C ARG A 94 18.98 -11.89 29.41
N TYR A 95 17.97 -11.11 29.08
CA TYR A 95 16.57 -11.47 29.27
C TYR A 95 15.93 -11.67 27.90
N TYR A 96 15.34 -12.83 27.73
CA TYR A 96 14.52 -13.20 26.55
C TYR A 96 13.06 -13.13 26.94
N VAL A 97 12.27 -12.43 26.13
CA VAL A 97 10.81 -12.39 26.26
C VAL A 97 10.20 -12.65 24.90
N SER A 98 9.24 -13.56 24.82
CA SER A 98 8.48 -13.79 23.58
C SER A 98 6.99 -13.93 23.84
N ARG A 99 6.18 -13.56 22.87
CA ARG A 99 4.73 -13.70 22.90
C ARG A 99 4.18 -13.81 21.50
N ARG A 100 3.06 -14.52 21.38
CA ARG A 100 2.28 -14.59 20.15
C ARG A 100 1.30 -13.44 20.10
N TYR A 101 1.13 -12.86 18.91
CA TYR A 101 0.23 -11.74 18.67
C TYR A 101 -0.59 -11.96 17.39
N LEU A 102 -1.80 -11.42 17.41
CA LEU A 102 -2.56 -11.13 16.22
C LEU A 102 -2.36 -9.65 15.88
N ALA A 103 -1.70 -9.38 14.77
CA ALA A 103 -1.42 -8.04 14.28
C ALA A 103 -2.42 -7.67 13.19
N GLN A 104 -3.16 -6.57 13.36
CA GLN A 104 -4.01 -5.98 12.35
C GLN A 104 -3.39 -4.65 11.91
N VAL A 105 -2.97 -4.55 10.65
CA VAL A 105 -2.26 -3.39 10.12
C VAL A 105 -2.99 -2.73 8.97
N GLN A 106 -2.91 -1.39 8.94
CA GLN A 106 -3.33 -0.58 7.81
C GLN A 106 -2.25 -0.60 6.74
N CYS A 107 -2.66 -0.90 5.50
CA CYS A 107 -1.78 -1.00 4.35
C CYS A 107 -2.08 0.12 3.36
N LEU A 108 -1.06 0.77 2.84
CA LEU A 108 -1.19 1.68 1.71
C LEU A 108 -1.30 0.85 0.43
N ILE A 109 -2.46 0.89 -0.21
CA ILE A 109 -2.77 0.09 -1.39
C ILE A 109 -2.56 0.92 -2.65
N ASP A 110 -1.75 0.42 -3.58
CA ASP A 110 -1.59 0.99 -4.93
C ASP A 110 -2.24 0.08 -5.97
N ILE A 111 -3.36 0.55 -6.52
CA ILE A 111 -4.11 -0.14 -7.58
C ILE A 111 -3.85 0.40 -8.98
N SER A 112 -2.93 1.34 -9.15
CA SER A 112 -2.67 2.00 -10.44
C SER A 112 -2.42 0.99 -11.57
N ARG A 113 -1.77 -0.12 -11.27
CA ARG A 113 -1.43 -1.20 -12.20
C ARG A 113 -2.29 -2.46 -12.07
N PHE A 114 -3.42 -2.40 -11.36
CA PHE A 114 -4.29 -3.57 -11.24
C PHE A 114 -4.70 -4.12 -12.61
N PRO A 115 -4.61 -5.45 -12.87
CA PRO A 115 -4.31 -6.57 -11.98
C PRO A 115 -2.83 -7.02 -11.96
N PHE A 116 -1.90 -6.17 -12.33
CA PHE A 116 -0.44 -6.43 -12.32
C PHE A 116 0.24 -5.74 -11.14
N ASP A 117 -0.53 -5.37 -10.15
CA ASP A 117 -0.13 -4.64 -8.96
C ASP A 117 0.79 -5.45 -8.05
N LYS A 118 1.63 -4.72 -7.34
CA LYS A 118 2.45 -5.21 -6.23
C LYS A 118 2.02 -4.47 -4.99
N GLN A 119 1.90 -5.18 -3.89
CA GLN A 119 1.46 -4.60 -2.63
C GLN A 119 2.53 -4.82 -1.55
N GLN A 120 2.46 -4.02 -0.51
CA GLN A 120 3.32 -4.18 0.66
C GLN A 120 2.47 -4.22 1.92
N ILE A 121 2.77 -5.18 2.79
CA ILE A 121 2.29 -5.17 4.17
C ILE A 121 3.46 -4.74 5.04
N VAL A 122 3.26 -3.72 5.84
CA VAL A 122 4.27 -3.18 6.76
C VAL A 122 3.77 -3.32 8.19
N LEU A 123 4.53 -4.03 9.04
CA LEU A 123 4.33 -4.01 10.48
C LEU A 123 5.36 -3.03 11.06
N ALA A 124 4.89 -1.94 11.64
CA ALA A 124 5.74 -0.89 12.22
C ALA A 124 5.66 -0.96 13.75
N PHE A 125 6.54 -1.77 14.35
CA PHE A 125 6.61 -1.93 15.80
C PHE A 125 7.27 -0.72 16.46
N GLU A 126 6.65 -0.22 17.51
CA GLU A 126 7.15 0.83 18.39
C GLU A 126 7.02 0.40 19.85
N ASP A 127 7.76 1.06 20.73
CA ASP A 127 7.53 1.00 22.15
C ASP A 127 6.77 2.27 22.59
N GLY A 128 5.64 2.10 23.26
CA GLY A 128 4.77 3.21 23.64
C GLY A 128 5.30 4.05 24.81
N GLU A 129 6.38 3.61 25.48
CA GLU A 129 6.92 4.27 26.67
C GLU A 129 8.26 4.97 26.40
N PHE A 130 9.12 4.38 25.56
CA PHE A 130 10.49 4.84 25.36
C PHE A 130 10.71 5.56 24.05
N THR A 131 11.23 6.78 24.13
CA THR A 131 11.69 7.56 22.97
C THR A 131 13.02 7.03 22.42
N SER A 132 13.41 7.46 21.22
CA SER A 132 14.59 6.94 20.49
C SER A 132 15.93 7.24 21.19
N ASP A 133 15.97 8.22 22.06
CA ASP A 133 17.13 8.53 22.92
C ASP A 133 17.25 7.58 24.13
N GLN A 134 16.19 6.85 24.47
CA GLN A 134 16.14 5.89 25.57
C GLN A 134 16.22 4.44 25.10
N MET A 135 15.61 4.12 23.92
CA MET A 135 15.55 2.77 23.39
C MET A 135 15.64 2.73 21.87
N VAL A 136 16.35 1.75 21.34
CA VAL A 136 16.49 1.50 19.90
C VAL A 136 16.27 0.02 19.59
N PHE A 137 15.44 -0.24 18.56
CA PHE A 137 15.29 -1.59 18.02
C PHE A 137 16.50 -2.00 17.18
N SER A 138 16.92 -3.25 17.35
CA SER A 138 17.92 -3.92 16.52
C SER A 138 17.31 -5.22 15.98
N PRO A 139 16.94 -5.31 14.70
CA PRO A 139 16.26 -6.48 14.15
C PRO A 139 17.11 -7.75 14.20
N ASP A 140 16.55 -8.85 14.70
CA ASP A 140 17.13 -10.19 14.61
C ASP A 140 16.77 -10.83 13.26
N ILE A 141 17.48 -10.42 12.22
CA ILE A 141 17.21 -10.85 10.85
C ILE A 141 17.45 -12.35 10.67
N ARG A 142 18.40 -12.95 11.44
CA ARG A 142 18.78 -14.34 11.25
C ARG A 142 17.72 -15.33 11.70
N ASN A 143 17.01 -15.00 12.78
CA ASN A 143 16.00 -15.86 13.37
C ASN A 143 14.57 -15.46 12.98
N SER A 144 14.40 -14.30 12.34
CA SER A 144 13.12 -13.85 11.82
C SER A 144 12.78 -14.50 10.49
N GLY A 145 11.49 -14.69 10.22
CA GLY A 145 11.05 -15.34 8.99
C GLY A 145 9.54 -15.56 8.92
N ILE A 146 9.14 -16.39 7.98
CA ILE A 146 7.77 -16.85 7.80
C ILE A 146 7.74 -18.38 7.70
N ASP A 147 6.65 -18.97 8.14
CA ASP A 147 6.45 -20.41 8.00
C ASP A 147 6.49 -20.82 6.52
N PRO A 148 7.44 -21.68 6.11
CA PRO A 148 7.57 -22.11 4.72
C PRO A 148 6.37 -22.93 4.22
N ALA A 149 5.58 -23.50 5.12
CA ALA A 149 4.36 -24.22 4.78
C ALA A 149 3.20 -23.25 4.44
N PHE A 150 3.29 -21.99 4.84
CA PHE A 150 2.25 -21.00 4.59
C PHE A 150 2.22 -20.57 3.12
N LYS A 151 1.00 -20.53 2.54
CA LYS A 151 0.76 -20.05 1.18
C LYS A 151 -0.47 -19.15 1.16
N MET A 152 -0.33 -17.96 0.64
CA MET A 152 -1.47 -17.08 0.37
C MET A 152 -2.23 -17.52 -0.89
N GLY A 153 -3.54 -17.29 -0.94
CA GLY A 153 -4.39 -17.64 -2.09
C GLY A 153 -4.00 -16.90 -3.37
N GLU A 154 -4.24 -15.60 -3.40
CA GLU A 154 -4.04 -14.75 -4.59
C GLU A 154 -2.66 -14.08 -4.70
N TRP A 155 -1.82 -14.19 -3.68
CA TRP A 155 -0.54 -13.48 -3.58
C TRP A 155 0.64 -14.43 -3.41
N ASP A 156 1.77 -14.06 -3.99
CA ASP A 156 3.08 -14.64 -3.73
C ASP A 156 3.90 -13.67 -2.88
N ILE A 157 4.51 -14.19 -1.84
CA ILE A 157 5.45 -13.43 -1.02
C ILE A 157 6.76 -13.37 -1.79
N ALA A 158 7.08 -12.17 -2.28
CA ALA A 158 8.29 -11.96 -3.08
C ALA A 158 9.53 -11.80 -2.20
N LYS A 159 9.38 -11.05 -1.08
CA LYS A 159 10.49 -10.76 -0.16
C LYS A 159 9.93 -10.36 1.20
N ILE A 160 10.68 -10.68 2.25
CA ILE A 160 10.49 -10.12 3.59
C ILE A 160 11.77 -9.39 3.96
N SER A 161 11.64 -8.17 4.45
CA SER A 161 12.77 -7.36 4.89
C SER A 161 12.52 -6.75 6.25
N TYR A 162 13.58 -6.65 7.04
CA TYR A 162 13.57 -6.11 8.39
C TYR A 162 14.45 -4.88 8.42
N LYS A 163 13.94 -3.77 8.92
CA LYS A 163 14.66 -2.50 8.97
C LYS A 163 14.45 -1.83 10.31
N THR A 164 15.43 -1.06 10.76
CA THR A 164 15.25 -0.07 11.83
C THR A 164 14.85 1.25 11.20
N GLY A 165 13.84 1.89 11.75
CA GLY A 165 13.37 3.22 11.39
C GLY A 165 13.28 4.13 12.60
N SER A 166 12.92 5.36 12.36
CA SER A 166 12.53 6.33 13.39
C SER A 166 11.26 7.01 12.92
N HIS A 167 10.32 7.23 13.82
CA HIS A 167 9.09 7.96 13.59
C HIS A 167 9.07 9.22 14.43
N ASN A 168 8.96 10.36 13.78
CA ASN A 168 8.82 11.64 14.45
C ASN A 168 7.34 12.01 14.57
N TYR A 169 6.88 12.18 15.78
CA TYR A 169 5.56 12.74 16.07
C TYR A 169 5.74 14.24 16.36
N PRO A 170 5.03 15.16 15.67
CA PRO A 170 5.14 16.60 15.88
C PRO A 170 4.43 17.06 17.19
N THR A 171 4.53 16.25 18.23
CA THR A 171 3.92 16.49 19.54
C THR A 171 4.73 15.83 20.64
N SER A 172 4.72 16.41 21.83
CA SER A 172 5.27 15.81 23.04
C SER A 172 4.29 14.88 23.75
N PHE A 173 3.10 14.66 23.21
CA PHE A 173 2.01 13.92 23.87
C PHE A 173 1.67 14.43 25.29
N GLY A 174 2.08 15.67 25.62
CA GLY A 174 1.89 16.26 26.94
C GLY A 174 2.91 15.82 28.00
N TYR A 175 4.00 15.14 27.61
CA TYR A 175 5.09 14.83 28.53
C TYR A 175 5.71 16.13 29.05
N LEU A 176 5.84 16.22 30.40
CA LEU A 176 6.31 17.42 31.10
C LEU A 176 7.82 17.66 30.88
N ASP A 177 8.57 16.60 30.59
CA ASP A 177 10.03 16.65 30.41
C ASP A 177 10.41 17.10 28.96
N ILE A 178 9.43 17.19 28.07
CA ILE A 178 9.62 17.66 26.69
C ILE A 178 9.02 19.06 26.56
N PRO A 179 9.79 20.08 26.15
CA PRO A 179 9.27 21.43 25.95
C PRO A 179 8.09 21.46 24.99
N SER A 180 7.09 22.27 25.32
CA SER A 180 5.89 22.44 24.47
C SER A 180 6.28 22.87 23.05
N GLY A 181 5.81 22.11 22.04
CA GLY A 181 6.11 22.36 20.64
C GLY A 181 7.33 21.62 20.09
N GLN A 182 8.03 20.83 20.90
CA GLN A 182 9.01 19.86 20.41
C GLN A 182 8.31 18.54 20.07
N GLY A 183 8.77 17.90 18.98
CA GLY A 183 8.33 16.56 18.60
C GLY A 183 9.00 15.47 19.46
N SER A 184 8.45 14.28 19.40
CA SER A 184 9.00 13.07 20.02
C SER A 184 9.41 12.08 18.94
N ASP A 185 10.64 11.58 19.03
CA ASP A 185 11.15 10.55 18.11
C ASP A 185 11.07 9.17 18.77
N TYR A 186 10.48 8.22 18.07
CA TYR A 186 10.39 6.83 18.52
C TYR A 186 11.15 5.92 17.56
N SER A 187 11.89 4.96 18.13
CA SER A 187 12.54 3.94 17.33
C SER A 187 11.50 2.96 16.81
N GLN A 188 11.59 2.58 15.52
CA GLN A 188 10.73 1.59 14.90
C GLN A 188 11.50 0.37 14.43
N MET A 189 10.88 -0.81 14.56
CA MET A 189 11.26 -2.00 13.81
C MET A 189 10.21 -2.24 12.73
N LEU A 190 10.64 -2.09 11.46
CA LEU A 190 9.78 -2.28 10.29
C LEU A 190 9.98 -3.68 9.72
N VAL A 191 8.90 -4.46 9.65
CA VAL A 191 8.84 -5.72 8.92
C VAL A 191 8.03 -5.48 7.66
N VAL A 192 8.70 -5.52 6.50
CA VAL A 192 8.09 -5.25 5.19
C VAL A 192 7.96 -6.55 4.42
N ILE A 193 6.73 -6.88 4.05
CA ILE A 193 6.37 -8.07 3.27
C ILE A 193 5.94 -7.61 1.88
N ASP A 194 6.78 -7.87 0.87
CA ASP A 194 6.49 -7.57 -0.52
C ASP A 194 5.63 -8.68 -1.14
N LEU A 195 4.51 -8.30 -1.72
CA LEU A 195 3.54 -9.20 -2.32
C LEU A 195 3.41 -8.96 -3.82
N ASN A 196 3.46 -10.03 -4.61
CA ASN A 196 3.12 -10.03 -6.03
C ASN A 196 1.81 -10.78 -6.25
N ARG A 197 0.90 -10.24 -7.07
CA ARG A 197 -0.32 -10.94 -7.43
C ARG A 197 0.00 -12.16 -8.29
N LYS A 198 -0.51 -13.35 -7.90
CA LYS A 198 -0.30 -14.63 -8.61
C LYS A 198 -0.84 -14.63 -10.03
N GLY A 199 -0.24 -15.48 -10.83
CA GLY A 199 -0.69 -15.79 -12.19
C GLY A 199 0.10 -15.09 -13.28
N THR A 200 0.09 -15.70 -14.46
CA THR A 200 0.70 -15.14 -15.67
C THR A 200 -0.11 -13.95 -16.19
N VAL A 201 0.49 -13.15 -17.06
CA VAL A 201 -0.18 -12.00 -17.69
C VAL A 201 -1.50 -12.44 -18.37
N TRP A 202 -1.47 -13.53 -19.12
CA TRP A 202 -2.66 -14.07 -19.82
C TRP A 202 -3.76 -14.51 -18.86
N GLN A 203 -3.41 -15.19 -17.76
CA GLN A 203 -4.38 -15.61 -16.75
C GLN A 203 -5.08 -14.41 -16.12
N LYS A 204 -4.33 -13.34 -15.80
CA LYS A 204 -4.88 -12.12 -15.23
C LYS A 204 -5.80 -11.40 -16.24
N LEU A 205 -5.37 -11.27 -17.50
CA LEU A 205 -6.17 -10.67 -18.55
C LEU A 205 -7.49 -11.43 -18.77
N PHE A 206 -7.44 -12.75 -18.89
CA PHE A 206 -8.66 -13.55 -19.02
C PHE A 206 -9.54 -13.47 -17.79
N LYS A 207 -8.98 -13.57 -16.58
CA LYS A 207 -9.76 -13.54 -15.32
C LYS A 207 -10.58 -12.25 -15.18
N TYR A 208 -10.00 -11.09 -15.56
CA TYR A 208 -10.59 -9.79 -15.25
C TYR A 208 -11.24 -9.11 -16.47
N PHE A 209 -10.82 -9.42 -17.70
CA PHE A 209 -11.23 -8.65 -18.89
C PHE A 209 -11.91 -9.44 -20.00
N TRP A 210 -12.06 -10.76 -19.89
CA TRP A 210 -12.64 -11.58 -20.94
C TRP A 210 -14.02 -11.07 -21.39
N ALA A 211 -14.87 -10.64 -20.46
CA ALA A 211 -16.20 -10.15 -20.78
C ALA A 211 -16.17 -8.76 -21.47
N VAL A 212 -15.20 -7.90 -21.10
CA VAL A 212 -14.94 -6.63 -21.80
C VAL A 212 -14.49 -6.89 -23.23
N PHE A 213 -13.63 -7.90 -23.46
CA PHE A 213 -13.20 -8.27 -24.80
C PHE A 213 -14.35 -8.80 -25.65
N ILE A 214 -15.17 -9.69 -25.08
CA ILE A 214 -16.35 -10.22 -25.79
C ILE A 214 -17.33 -9.10 -26.13
N SER A 215 -17.61 -8.19 -25.20
CA SER A 215 -18.52 -7.07 -25.47
C SER A 215 -18.03 -6.20 -26.63
N LEU A 216 -16.73 -5.92 -26.70
CA LEU A 216 -16.15 -5.17 -27.81
C LEU A 216 -16.25 -5.93 -29.14
N ILE A 217 -15.97 -7.24 -29.15
CA ILE A 217 -16.08 -8.11 -30.34
C ILE A 217 -17.53 -8.13 -30.86
N VAL A 218 -18.51 -8.26 -29.95
CA VAL A 218 -19.92 -8.19 -30.29
C VAL A 218 -20.29 -6.84 -30.90
N GLY A 219 -19.78 -5.74 -30.29
CA GLY A 219 -19.96 -4.40 -30.85
C GLY A 219 -19.37 -4.26 -32.28
N LEU A 220 -18.15 -4.80 -32.51
CA LEU A 220 -17.51 -4.82 -33.84
C LEU A 220 -18.33 -5.62 -34.86
N PHE A 221 -18.84 -6.77 -34.44
CA PHE A 221 -19.65 -7.61 -35.39
C PHE A 221 -20.99 -6.99 -35.78
N SER A 222 -21.52 -6.06 -34.98
CA SER A 222 -22.72 -5.32 -35.36
C SER A 222 -22.58 -4.58 -36.70
N LEU A 223 -21.35 -4.17 -37.06
CA LEU A 223 -21.03 -3.47 -38.30
C LEU A 223 -21.19 -4.36 -39.57
N PHE A 224 -21.29 -5.69 -39.41
CA PHE A 224 -21.57 -6.61 -40.47
C PHE A 224 -23.08 -6.80 -40.72
N ILE A 225 -23.94 -6.37 -39.79
CA ILE A 225 -25.38 -6.41 -39.97
C ILE A 225 -25.78 -5.30 -40.94
N ARG A 226 -26.76 -5.59 -41.79
CA ARG A 226 -27.28 -4.63 -42.77
C ARG A 226 -27.80 -3.39 -42.07
N VAL A 227 -27.47 -2.22 -42.59
CA VAL A 227 -27.87 -0.92 -42.01
C VAL A 227 -29.37 -0.75 -41.87
N CYS A 228 -30.15 -1.39 -42.77
CA CYS A 228 -31.61 -1.39 -42.74
C CYS A 228 -32.21 -2.31 -41.66
N ASP A 229 -31.43 -3.25 -41.13
CA ASP A 229 -31.83 -4.09 -39.98
C ASP A 229 -31.46 -3.40 -38.68
N LEU A 230 -32.26 -2.40 -38.28
CA LEU A 230 -32.02 -1.56 -37.15
C LEU A 230 -32.03 -2.33 -35.83
N ASP A 231 -33.01 -3.22 -35.66
CA ASP A 231 -33.21 -3.98 -34.43
C ASP A 231 -32.00 -4.89 -34.14
N GLY A 232 -31.55 -5.62 -35.20
CA GLY A 232 -30.36 -6.47 -35.08
C GLY A 232 -29.09 -5.69 -34.79
N ARG A 233 -28.83 -4.62 -35.56
CA ARG A 233 -27.60 -3.83 -35.44
C ARG A 233 -27.53 -3.07 -34.11
N PHE A 234 -28.54 -2.28 -33.77
CA PHE A 234 -28.58 -1.53 -32.53
C PHE A 234 -28.69 -2.44 -31.31
N GLY A 235 -29.45 -3.54 -31.40
CA GLY A 235 -29.56 -4.53 -30.33
C GLY A 235 -28.21 -5.10 -29.92
N MET A 236 -27.32 -5.43 -30.88
CA MET A 236 -25.99 -5.92 -30.59
C MET A 236 -25.09 -4.83 -29.96
N VAL A 237 -25.10 -3.61 -30.50
CA VAL A 237 -24.24 -2.53 -29.95
C VAL A 237 -24.69 -2.11 -28.56
N VAL A 238 -26.00 -1.96 -28.36
CA VAL A 238 -26.55 -1.61 -27.02
C VAL A 238 -26.33 -2.76 -26.03
N GLY A 239 -26.50 -4.01 -26.46
CA GLY A 239 -26.18 -5.18 -25.65
C GLY A 239 -24.70 -5.20 -25.23
N SER A 240 -23.79 -4.91 -26.16
CA SER A 240 -22.35 -4.82 -25.85
C SER A 240 -22.02 -3.67 -24.89
N LEU A 241 -22.72 -2.52 -25.01
CA LEU A 241 -22.62 -1.40 -24.08
C LEU A 241 -22.98 -1.82 -22.64
N PHE A 242 -24.14 -2.44 -22.46
CA PHE A 242 -24.58 -2.90 -21.14
C PHE A 242 -23.65 -3.96 -20.55
N ALA A 243 -23.17 -4.90 -21.38
CA ALA A 243 -22.21 -5.90 -20.92
C ALA A 243 -20.90 -5.26 -20.44
N ASN A 244 -20.37 -4.27 -21.18
CA ASN A 244 -19.15 -3.55 -20.78
C ASN A 244 -19.35 -2.77 -19.48
N VAL A 245 -20.43 -2.02 -19.35
CA VAL A 245 -20.76 -1.26 -18.13
C VAL A 245 -20.93 -2.19 -16.93
N GLY A 246 -21.64 -3.30 -17.09
CA GLY A 246 -21.81 -4.30 -16.02
C GLY A 246 -20.47 -4.87 -15.54
N CYS A 247 -19.56 -5.18 -16.47
CA CYS A 247 -18.22 -5.65 -16.10
C CYS A 247 -17.40 -4.59 -15.36
N SER A 248 -17.52 -3.33 -15.77
CA SER A 248 -16.83 -2.21 -15.12
C SER A 248 -17.28 -2.05 -13.66
N PHE A 249 -18.57 -2.18 -13.36
CA PHE A 249 -19.07 -2.14 -12.00
C PHE A 249 -18.50 -3.27 -11.12
N ILE A 250 -18.44 -4.50 -11.65
CA ILE A 250 -17.87 -5.64 -10.91
C ILE A 250 -16.38 -5.44 -10.59
N LEU A 251 -15.64 -4.79 -11.49
CA LEU A 251 -14.23 -4.48 -11.28
C LEU A 251 -14.06 -3.41 -10.19
N VAL A 252 -14.80 -2.30 -10.28
CA VAL A 252 -14.74 -1.20 -9.31
C VAL A 252 -15.14 -1.65 -7.91
N GLU A 253 -16.13 -2.53 -7.78
CA GLU A 253 -16.57 -3.05 -6.48
C GLU A 253 -15.47 -3.77 -5.70
N LYS A 254 -14.50 -4.37 -6.39
CA LYS A 254 -13.38 -5.12 -5.78
C LYS A 254 -12.17 -4.26 -5.44
N LEU A 255 -12.15 -3.02 -5.87
CA LEU A 255 -11.01 -2.12 -5.70
C LEU A 255 -11.29 -1.09 -4.59
N PRO A 256 -10.26 -0.63 -3.86
CA PRO A 256 -10.39 0.50 -2.96
C PRO A 256 -10.65 1.79 -3.75
N GLU A 257 -11.24 2.77 -3.09
CA GLU A 257 -11.32 4.11 -3.64
C GLU A 257 -9.91 4.69 -3.82
N SER A 258 -9.62 5.20 -5.00
CA SER A 258 -8.33 5.79 -5.36
C SER A 258 -8.55 7.12 -6.06
N PRO A 259 -7.70 8.13 -5.83
CA PRO A 259 -7.81 9.42 -6.53
C PRO A 259 -7.51 9.31 -8.03
N GLY A 260 -6.86 8.23 -8.49
CA GLY A 260 -6.53 7.97 -9.90
C GLY A 260 -7.24 6.73 -10.44
N LEU A 261 -7.35 6.66 -11.76
CA LEU A 261 -7.89 5.49 -12.44
C LEU A 261 -6.86 4.36 -12.46
N SER A 262 -7.30 3.16 -12.15
CA SER A 262 -6.52 1.94 -12.32
C SER A 262 -6.37 1.60 -13.81
N LEU A 263 -5.38 0.77 -14.14
CA LEU A 263 -5.24 0.24 -15.50
C LEU A 263 -6.51 -0.50 -15.97
N ALA A 264 -7.16 -1.22 -15.07
CA ALA A 264 -8.39 -1.95 -15.38
C ALA A 264 -9.52 -1.00 -15.79
N GLU A 265 -9.65 0.12 -15.10
CA GLU A 265 -10.64 1.15 -15.46
C GLU A 265 -10.31 1.80 -16.79
N HIS A 266 -9.04 2.10 -17.07
CA HIS A 266 -8.63 2.60 -18.39
C HIS A 266 -9.04 1.64 -19.53
N ILE A 267 -8.77 0.33 -19.38
CA ILE A 267 -9.16 -0.67 -20.38
C ILE A 267 -10.68 -0.67 -20.58
N SER A 268 -11.45 -0.62 -19.51
CA SER A 268 -12.90 -0.62 -19.55
C SER A 268 -13.46 0.65 -20.22
N TYR A 269 -12.95 1.82 -19.87
CA TYR A 269 -13.41 3.10 -20.43
C TYR A 269 -13.00 3.26 -21.90
N PHE A 270 -11.80 2.81 -22.30
CA PHE A 270 -11.44 2.78 -23.73
C PHE A 270 -12.34 1.86 -24.52
N SER A 271 -12.63 0.66 -24.01
CA SER A 271 -13.56 -0.27 -24.65
C SER A 271 -14.97 0.33 -24.79
N LEU A 272 -15.45 1.02 -23.74
CA LEU A 272 -16.71 1.76 -23.77
C LEU A 272 -16.71 2.84 -24.86
N GLY A 273 -15.61 3.62 -24.96
CA GLY A 273 -15.43 4.63 -25.99
C GLY A 273 -15.54 4.07 -27.41
N PHE A 274 -14.92 2.91 -27.67
CA PHE A 274 -15.06 2.22 -28.96
C PHE A 274 -16.50 1.79 -29.25
N ILE A 275 -17.20 1.23 -28.25
CA ILE A 275 -18.61 0.84 -28.41
C ILE A 275 -19.48 2.06 -28.72
N MET A 276 -19.25 3.20 -28.04
CA MET A 276 -19.94 4.46 -28.35
C MET A 276 -19.66 4.94 -29.77
N LEU A 277 -18.43 4.80 -30.29
CA LEU A 277 -18.10 5.11 -31.69
C LEU A 277 -18.87 4.23 -32.64
N PHE A 278 -19.10 2.94 -32.34
CA PHE A 278 -19.91 2.04 -33.20
C PHE A 278 -21.40 2.46 -33.22
N ILE A 279 -21.94 3.01 -32.12
CA ILE A 279 -23.28 3.60 -32.09
C ILE A 279 -23.35 4.80 -33.04
N VAL A 280 -22.42 5.73 -32.91
CA VAL A 280 -22.37 6.96 -33.74
C VAL A 280 -22.20 6.60 -35.21
N GLU A 281 -21.29 5.68 -35.49
CA GLU A 281 -21.07 5.15 -36.82
C GLU A 281 -22.36 4.54 -37.43
N SER A 282 -23.08 3.72 -36.68
CA SER A 282 -24.32 3.11 -37.09
C SER A 282 -25.40 4.14 -37.46
N ILE A 283 -25.48 5.24 -36.71
CA ILE A 283 -26.40 6.36 -37.03
C ILE A 283 -25.99 7.05 -38.35
N ILE A 284 -24.68 7.32 -38.53
CA ILE A 284 -24.18 7.98 -39.75
C ILE A 284 -24.37 7.08 -40.95
N SER A 285 -24.06 5.78 -40.82
CA SER A 285 -24.22 4.80 -41.89
C SER A 285 -25.68 4.67 -42.31
N LEU A 286 -26.64 4.69 -41.37
CA LEU A 286 -28.06 4.70 -41.64
C LEU A 286 -28.48 5.99 -42.37
N ALA A 287 -27.98 7.15 -41.95
CA ALA A 287 -28.30 8.42 -42.65
C ALA A 287 -27.77 8.46 -44.08
N LEU A 288 -26.62 7.85 -44.35
CA LEU A 288 -26.09 7.71 -45.71
C LEU A 288 -26.91 6.73 -46.53
N TYR A 289 -27.32 5.62 -45.97
CA TYR A 289 -28.16 4.62 -46.61
C TYR A 289 -29.50 5.22 -47.06
N ASN A 290 -30.16 5.99 -46.17
CA ASN A 290 -31.43 6.65 -46.43
C ASN A 290 -31.35 7.81 -47.47
N ARG A 291 -30.11 8.27 -47.78
CA ARG A 291 -29.83 9.25 -48.85
C ARG A 291 -29.38 8.61 -50.14
N ASP A 292 -29.70 7.33 -50.37
CA ASP A 292 -29.29 6.52 -51.53
C ASP A 292 -27.78 6.41 -51.76
N ARG A 293 -26.96 6.67 -50.69
CA ARG A 293 -25.50 6.52 -50.76
C ARG A 293 -25.03 5.20 -50.14
N GLN A 294 -25.65 4.11 -50.57
CA GLN A 294 -25.39 2.77 -50.00
C GLN A 294 -23.92 2.33 -50.09
N ALA A 295 -23.24 2.63 -51.21
CA ALA A 295 -21.81 2.30 -51.38
C ALA A 295 -20.92 3.02 -50.37
N LEU A 296 -21.28 4.28 -49.98
CA LEU A 296 -20.54 5.05 -48.99
C LEU A 296 -20.79 4.54 -47.57
N SER A 297 -22.05 4.21 -47.25
CA SER A 297 -22.44 3.56 -45.99
C SER A 297 -21.61 2.28 -45.76
N ARG A 298 -21.54 1.37 -46.76
CA ARG A 298 -20.76 0.14 -46.64
C ARG A 298 -19.25 0.38 -46.51
N LYS A 299 -18.69 1.38 -47.18
CA LYS A 299 -17.29 1.78 -47.02
C LYS A 299 -17.01 2.30 -45.61
N LEU A 300 -17.97 3.03 -45.04
CA LEU A 300 -17.87 3.52 -43.64
C LEU A 300 -17.88 2.34 -42.67
N ASP A 301 -18.80 1.37 -42.79
CA ASP A 301 -18.86 0.18 -41.93
C ASP A 301 -17.53 -0.59 -41.94
N ILE A 302 -17.00 -0.88 -43.15
CA ILE A 302 -15.71 -1.58 -43.27
C ILE A 302 -14.55 -0.76 -42.75
N GLY A 303 -14.53 0.54 -43.04
CA GLY A 303 -13.49 1.45 -42.56
C GLY A 303 -13.46 1.51 -41.02
N THR A 304 -14.64 1.63 -40.40
CA THR A 304 -14.77 1.65 -38.93
C THR A 304 -14.40 0.29 -38.31
N PHE A 305 -14.76 -0.81 -38.94
CA PHE A 305 -14.35 -2.14 -38.50
C PHE A 305 -12.82 -2.28 -38.46
N VAL A 306 -12.16 -1.91 -39.58
CA VAL A 306 -10.69 -1.95 -39.67
C VAL A 306 -10.04 -0.99 -38.67
N ALA A 307 -10.52 0.26 -38.60
CA ALA A 307 -10.03 1.27 -37.65
C ALA A 307 -10.25 0.84 -36.20
N GLY A 308 -11.36 0.18 -35.89
CA GLY A 308 -11.64 -0.37 -34.58
C GLY A 308 -10.62 -1.43 -34.15
N ILE A 309 -10.31 -2.38 -35.06
CA ILE A 309 -9.27 -3.39 -34.75
C ILE A 309 -7.90 -2.76 -34.54
N PHE A 310 -7.46 -1.88 -35.43
CA PHE A 310 -6.15 -1.23 -35.31
C PHE A 310 -6.09 -0.30 -34.12
N GLY A 311 -7.13 0.47 -33.84
CA GLY A 311 -7.21 1.37 -32.69
C GLY A 311 -7.14 0.59 -31.37
N TYR A 312 -7.85 -0.54 -31.28
CA TYR A 312 -7.80 -1.39 -30.11
C TYR A 312 -6.44 -2.08 -29.94
N ALA A 313 -5.83 -2.56 -31.03
CA ALA A 313 -4.47 -3.10 -30.99
C ALA A 313 -3.44 -2.05 -30.57
N LEU A 314 -3.57 -0.81 -31.07
CA LEU A 314 -2.70 0.31 -30.67
C LEU A 314 -2.86 0.63 -29.18
N MET A 315 -4.09 0.64 -28.65
CA MET A 315 -4.33 0.79 -27.22
C MET A 315 -3.54 -0.24 -26.41
N TRP A 316 -3.55 -1.50 -26.84
CA TRP A 316 -2.80 -2.56 -26.15
C TRP A 316 -1.29 -2.36 -26.21
N VAL A 317 -0.75 -1.85 -27.32
CA VAL A 317 0.67 -1.49 -27.44
C VAL A 317 1.02 -0.36 -26.46
N ILE A 318 0.18 0.67 -26.38
CA ILE A 318 0.37 1.80 -25.45
C ILE A 318 0.33 1.30 -23.98
N LEU A 319 -0.66 0.46 -23.64
CA LEU A 319 -0.77 -0.11 -22.32
C LEU A 319 0.42 -1.00 -21.97
N TRP A 320 0.93 -1.77 -22.96
CA TRP A 320 2.14 -2.57 -22.77
C TRP A 320 3.36 -1.70 -22.44
N VAL A 321 3.57 -0.60 -23.17
CA VAL A 321 4.68 0.35 -22.93
C VAL A 321 4.56 1.03 -21.56
N ILE A 322 3.33 1.28 -21.08
CA ILE A 322 3.11 1.88 -19.75
C ILE A 322 3.36 0.86 -18.62
N LEU A 323 3.12 -0.44 -18.86
CA LEU A 323 3.22 -1.50 -17.85
C LEU A 323 4.64 -2.03 -17.67
N PHE A 324 5.43 -2.08 -18.74
CA PHE A 324 6.76 -2.70 -18.78
C PHE A 324 7.83 -1.68 -19.18
#